data_da6f0872cdbf7ae7d5fc96f4814192d3
#
_entry.id   da6f0872cdbf7ae7d5fc96f4814192d3
#
_cell.length_a   1.000
_cell.length_b   1.000
_cell.length_c   1.000
_cell.angle_alpha   90.00
_cell.angle_beta   90.00
_cell.angle_gamma   90.00
#
_symmetry.space_group_name_H-M   'P 1'
#
loop_
_entity.id
_entity.type
_entity.pdbx_description
1 polymer ?
#
loop_
_entity_poly.entity_id
_entity_poly.type
_entity_poly.pdbx_seq_one_letter_code
_entity_poly.pdbx_strand_id
1 'polypeptide(L)'
;NGRGREGGDRPSWLLPEPLRLQEDATFGRPLHQGAPLVLASRAERIEAGWFDGALISRDYHVAQAKDHRWLWVFRERRGDTAHWYLHGVFG
;
A
#
# COMPACT_ATOMS: atom_id res chain seq x y z
N ASN A 1 18.76 -11.71 10.50
CA ASN A 1 18.21 -11.60 10.45
C ASN A 1 17.71 -11.62 10.18
N GLY A 2 17.63 -11.98 10.07
CA GLY A 2 16.82 -11.96 9.74
C GLY A 2 16.14 -11.75 10.06
N ARG A 3 16.06 -11.45 10.60
CA ARG A 3 15.39 -11.13 10.99
C ARG A 3 14.86 -10.52 10.70
N GLY A 4 15.05 -10.51 10.63
CA GLY A 4 14.42 -9.72 10.59
C GLY A 4 13.56 -9.26 10.05
N ARG A 5 13.06 -9.59 9.89
CA ARG A 5 12.13 -9.19 9.53
C ARG A 5 11.14 -9.39 10.33
N GLU A 6 11.25 -9.64 11.42
CA GLU A 6 10.24 -9.77 12.09
C GLU A 6 9.58 -8.64 12.24
N GLY A 7 8.49 -8.57 12.38
CA GLY A 7 7.62 -7.58 12.46
C GLY A 7 7.71 -6.77 11.39
N GLY A 8 8.34 -7.12 10.59
CA GLY A 8 8.37 -6.32 9.93
C GLY A 8 8.83 -5.97 8.80
N ASP A 9 8.28 -6.25 7.93
CA ASP A 9 8.61 -5.86 6.65
C ASP A 9 8.26 -4.42 6.48
N ARG A 10 9.21 -3.56 6.78
CA ARG A 10 9.05 -2.11 6.56
C ARG A 10 9.99 -1.69 5.46
N PRO A 11 9.60 -0.73 4.63
CA PRO A 11 10.44 -0.31 3.50
C PRO A 11 11.68 0.44 3.96
N SER A 12 12.69 0.44 3.10
CA SER A 12 13.91 1.21 3.33
C SER A 12 13.66 2.70 3.16
N TRP A 13 12.74 3.07 2.29
CA TRP A 13 12.44 4.46 1.99
C TRP A 13 10.96 4.69 2.11
N LEU A 14 10.59 5.71 2.89
CA LEU A 14 9.20 6.15 2.94
C LEU A 14 9.08 7.44 2.16
N LEU A 15 8.01 7.54 1.40
CA LEU A 15 7.73 8.78 0.71
C LEU A 15 7.25 9.81 1.74
N PRO A 16 7.66 11.07 1.61
CA PRO A 16 7.16 12.11 2.53
C PRO A 16 5.64 12.19 2.52
N GLU A 17 5.04 11.98 1.35
CA GLU A 17 3.60 11.90 1.23
C GLU A 17 3.28 10.71 0.37
N PRO A 18 2.28 9.92 0.75
CA PRO A 18 1.87 8.79 -0.08
C PRO A 18 1.41 9.26 -1.45
N LEU A 19 1.76 8.49 -2.46
CA LEU A 19 1.43 8.82 -3.84
C LEU A 19 0.22 8.01 -4.29
N ARG A 20 -0.84 8.69 -4.74
CA ARG A 20 -2.04 8.02 -5.21
C ARG A 20 -1.72 7.15 -6.42
N LEU A 21 -2.13 5.90 -6.36
CA LEU A 21 -1.96 4.98 -7.48
C LEU A 21 -3.23 4.93 -8.30
N GLN A 22 -3.09 4.71 -9.59
CA GLN A 22 -4.22 4.45 -10.45
C GLN A 22 -4.74 3.05 -10.18
N GLU A 23 -5.98 2.80 -10.57
CA GLU A 23 -6.62 1.53 -10.32
C GLU A 23 -7.14 0.96 -11.61
N ASP A 24 -7.03 -0.36 -11.72
CA ASP A 24 -7.56 -1.11 -12.84
C ASP A 24 -9.08 -0.97 -12.86
N ALA A 25 -9.63 -0.58 -14.00
CA ALA A 25 -11.08 -0.36 -14.10
C ALA A 25 -11.88 -1.64 -13.94
N THR A 26 -11.29 -2.79 -14.24
CA THR A 26 -12.01 -4.05 -14.19
C THR A 26 -12.04 -4.65 -12.80
N PHE A 27 -10.89 -4.69 -12.12
CA PHE A 27 -10.79 -5.36 -10.84
C PHE A 27 -10.39 -4.43 -9.68
N GLY A 28 -10.14 -3.17 -9.97
CA GLY A 28 -9.75 -2.24 -8.91
C GLY A 28 -8.36 -2.49 -8.35
N ARG A 29 -7.50 -3.17 -9.10
CA ARG A 29 -6.15 -3.45 -8.63
C ARG A 29 -5.27 -2.21 -8.75
N PRO A 30 -4.33 -2.02 -7.83
CA PRO A 30 -3.44 -0.87 -7.95
C PRO A 30 -2.49 -1.02 -9.12
N LEU A 31 -2.29 0.07 -9.82
CA LEU A 31 -1.39 0.11 -10.98
C LEU A 31 -0.18 0.97 -10.64
N HIS A 32 0.99 0.53 -11.07
CA HIS A 32 2.21 1.30 -10.94
C HIS A 32 2.83 1.40 -12.32
N GLN A 33 2.98 2.62 -12.82
CA GLN A 33 3.50 2.88 -14.15
C GLN A 33 2.71 2.10 -15.21
N GLY A 34 1.41 2.07 -15.04
CA GLY A 34 0.53 1.46 -16.02
C GLY A 34 0.40 -0.04 -15.94
N ALA A 35 1.04 -0.69 -14.98
CA ALA A 35 0.98 -2.14 -14.85
C ALA A 35 0.45 -2.54 -13.47
N PRO A 36 -0.33 -3.63 -13.38
CA PRO A 36 -0.85 -4.06 -12.09
C PRO A 36 0.26 -4.51 -11.16
N LEU A 37 0.09 -4.18 -9.88
CA LEU A 37 0.98 -4.68 -8.84
C LEU A 37 0.49 -6.04 -8.38
N VAL A 38 1.43 -6.89 -8.01
CA VAL A 38 1.11 -8.19 -7.42
C VAL A 38 1.24 -8.06 -5.91
N LEU A 39 0.13 -8.23 -5.20
CA LEU A 39 0.16 -8.15 -3.75
C LEU A 39 0.74 -9.44 -3.20
N ALA A 40 1.83 -9.34 -2.47
CA ALA A 40 2.58 -10.50 -2.04
C ALA A 40 2.38 -10.84 -0.56
N SER A 41 1.81 -9.93 0.20
CA SER A 41 1.62 -10.18 1.62
C SER A 41 0.16 -10.00 1.99
N ARG A 42 -0.21 -10.54 3.15
CA ARG A 42 -1.51 -10.27 3.70
C ARG A 42 -1.59 -8.81 4.10
N ALA A 43 -2.78 -8.30 4.18
CA ALA A 43 -3.01 -6.93 4.61
C ALA A 43 -2.64 -6.78 6.08
N GLU A 44 -1.97 -5.70 6.40
CA GLU A 44 -1.79 -5.29 7.78
C GLU A 44 -2.63 -4.04 7.97
N ARG A 45 -3.67 -4.13 8.79
CA ARG A 45 -4.58 -3.00 8.96
C ARG A 45 -4.05 -2.05 10.01
N ILE A 46 -3.93 -0.79 9.64
CA ILE A 46 -3.55 0.26 10.55
C ILE A 46 -4.64 1.30 10.52
N GLU A 47 -5.21 1.58 11.69
CA GLU A 47 -6.24 2.60 11.77
C GLU A 47 -5.58 3.96 11.89
N ALA A 48 -5.94 4.84 10.97
CA ALA A 48 -5.32 6.15 10.90
C ALA A 48 -6.10 7.22 11.65
N GLY A 49 -7.19 6.83 12.29
CA GLY A 49 -7.97 7.75 13.11
C GLY A 49 -9.23 8.24 12.43
N TRP A 50 -9.78 9.32 12.96
CA TRP A 50 -11.02 9.87 12.45
C TRP A 50 -10.75 11.12 11.65
N PHE A 51 -11.47 11.27 10.56
CA PHE A 51 -11.38 12.47 9.78
C PHE A 51 -12.77 12.78 9.24
N ASP A 52 -13.24 14.00 9.51
CA ASP A 52 -14.50 14.46 8.96
C ASP A 52 -15.64 13.51 9.30
N GLY A 53 -15.66 13.00 10.52
CA GLY A 53 -16.74 12.14 10.98
C GLY A 53 -16.63 10.70 10.54
N ALA A 54 -15.59 10.33 9.85
CA ALA A 54 -15.41 8.96 9.37
C ALA A 54 -14.11 8.35 9.85
N LEU A 55 -14.16 7.08 10.15
CA LEU A 55 -12.96 6.34 10.53
C LEU A 55 -12.13 6.07 9.28
N ILE A 56 -10.84 6.36 9.38
CA ILE A 56 -9.91 6.10 8.29
C ILE A 56 -9.08 4.90 8.67
N SER A 57 -9.06 3.91 7.82
CA SER A 57 -8.20 2.75 8.03
C SER A 57 -7.40 2.47 6.77
N ARG A 58 -6.22 1.87 6.95
CA ARG A 58 -5.32 1.54 5.87
C ARG A 58 -4.98 0.09 5.94
N ASP A 59 -5.09 -0.59 4.81
CA ASP A 59 -4.66 -1.98 4.69
C ASP A 59 -3.35 -1.98 3.91
N TYR A 60 -2.26 -2.26 4.60
CA TYR A 60 -0.93 -2.24 4.00
C TYR A 60 -0.55 -3.59 3.44
N HIS A 61 0.12 -3.56 2.30
CA HIS A 61 0.61 -4.77 1.62
C HIS A 61 2.00 -4.53 1.09
N VAL A 62 2.77 -5.61 1.02
CA VAL A 62 3.99 -5.64 0.23
C VAL A 62 3.58 -6.07 -1.17
N ALA A 63 3.97 -5.31 -2.18
CA ALA A 63 3.59 -5.60 -3.55
C ALA A 63 4.82 -5.61 -4.45
N GLN A 64 4.75 -6.37 -5.52
CA GLN A 64 5.83 -6.43 -6.49
C GLN A 64 5.40 -5.76 -7.78
N ALA A 65 6.24 -4.86 -8.27
CA ALA A 65 6.00 -4.17 -9.53
C ALA A 65 6.48 -5.02 -10.70
N LYS A 66 6.11 -4.61 -11.90
CA LYS A 66 6.47 -5.32 -13.11
C LYS A 66 7.99 -5.45 -13.27
N ASP A 67 8.75 -4.46 -12.79
CA ASP A 67 10.20 -4.50 -12.87
C ASP A 67 10.84 -5.22 -11.70
N HIS A 68 10.04 -6.02 -10.97
CA HIS A 68 10.46 -6.83 -9.83
C HIS A 68 10.81 -6.02 -8.59
N ARG A 69 10.56 -4.71 -8.59
CA ARG A 69 10.82 -3.88 -7.43
C ARG A 69 9.74 -4.15 -6.38
N TRP A 70 10.13 -4.16 -5.11
CA TRP A 70 9.18 -4.37 -4.02
C TRP A 70 8.74 -3.03 -3.46
N LEU A 71 7.42 -2.88 -3.32
CA LEU A 71 6.82 -1.62 -2.90
C LEU A 71 5.94 -1.85 -1.69
N TRP A 72 5.80 -0.82 -0.87
CA TRP A 72 4.90 -0.84 0.27
C TRP A 72 3.73 0.04 -0.08
N VAL A 73 2.55 -0.57 -0.20
CA VAL A 73 1.36 0.11 -0.67
C VAL A 73 0.25 -0.07 0.35
N PHE A 74 -0.74 0.80 0.31
CA PHE A 74 -1.89 0.61 1.17
C PHE A 74 -3.17 1.01 0.46
N ARG A 75 -4.24 0.40 0.88
CA ARG A 75 -5.57 0.78 0.45
C ARG A 75 -6.20 1.54 1.60
N GLU A 76 -6.49 2.80 1.39
CA GLU A 76 -7.06 3.62 2.44
C GLU A 76 -8.56 3.65 2.29
N ARG A 77 -9.26 3.31 3.36
CA ARG A 77 -10.71 3.38 3.40
C ARG A 77 -11.11 4.60 4.17
N ARG A 78 -11.99 5.37 3.56
CA ARG A 78 -12.51 6.56 4.20
C ARG A 78 -14.00 6.58 3.91
N GLY A 79 -14.82 6.15 4.88
CA GLY A 79 -16.25 6.01 4.65
C GLY A 79 -16.52 5.01 3.54
N ASP A 80 -17.19 5.43 2.49
CA ASP A 80 -17.55 4.58 1.38
C ASP A 80 -16.50 4.46 0.32
N THR A 81 -15.42 5.21 0.43
CA THR A 81 -14.42 5.24 -0.63
C THR A 81 -13.18 4.48 -0.21
N ALA A 82 -12.47 3.96 -1.19
CA ALA A 82 -11.21 3.29 -0.95
C ALA A 82 -10.30 3.55 -2.14
N HIS A 83 -9.06 3.90 -1.84
CA HIS A 83 -8.07 4.19 -2.88
C HIS A 83 -6.73 3.63 -2.48
N TRP A 84 -5.90 3.33 -3.47
CA TRP A 84 -4.59 2.76 -3.26
C TRP A 84 -3.52 3.85 -3.31
N TYR A 85 -2.48 3.67 -2.49
CA TYR A 85 -1.38 4.62 -2.40
C TYR A 85 -0.07 3.88 -2.28
N LEU A 86 0.98 4.47 -2.85
CA LEU A 86 2.35 4.02 -2.66
C LEU A 86 2.94 4.80 -1.50
N HIS A 87 3.44 4.11 -0.48
CA HIS A 87 3.98 4.76 0.70
C HIS A 87 5.48 4.59 0.83
N GLY A 88 6.04 3.49 0.34
CA GLY A 88 7.46 3.27 0.48
C GLY A 88 8.00 2.29 -0.54
N VAL A 89 9.31 2.18 -0.55
CA VAL A 89 10.03 1.31 -1.49
C VAL A 89 11.02 0.50 -0.69
N PHE A 90 11.06 -0.81 -0.96
CA PHE A 90 12.05 -1.69 -0.35
C PHE A 90 13.32 -1.63 -1.20
N GLY A 91 14.44 -1.43 -0.54
CA GLY A 91 15.65 -1.23 -1.26
C GLY A 91 16.64 -2.34 -1.27
#